data_0df11a1f353d7b51a4b70689426b1927
#
_entry.id   0df11a1f353d7b51a4b70689426b1927
#
_cell.length_a   1.000
_cell.length_b   1.000
_cell.length_c   1.000
_cell.angle_alpha   90.00
_cell.angle_beta   90.00
_cell.angle_gamma   90.00
#
_symmetry.space_group_name_H-M   'P 1'
#
loop_
_entity.id
_entity.type
_entity.pdbx_description
1 polymer ?
#
loop_
_entity_poly.entity_id
_entity_poly.type
_entity_poly.pdbx_seq_one_letter_code
_entity_poly.pdbx_strand_id
1 'polypeptide(L)'
;MFLSRRKSSEYIITYGVRVNGKLIKEPWHELDDTDIIEFDNTFIKVSDIIKTQNNKVYYLLNKPKGYLCTFKDEYGRKTIDDLIRNKIKEKVFYVGRLDYDSSGILLLTNDGMFANFLLRPENNISKVYNVLINGILSQKDILKLQNGVLIEPGYKTLPAKVKILQKYDNSSLIQITISEGKKRQIKYMIRSLGYQVIELTRIKFGPWNIDEV
;
A
#
# COMPACT_ATOMS: atom_id res chain seq x y z
N MET A 1 -9.74 -19.28 -13.54
CA MET A 1 -9.24 -17.89 -13.63
C MET A 1 -9.66 -17.16 -12.35
N PHE A 2 -8.73 -16.62 -11.56
CA PHE A 2 -9.13 -15.89 -10.35
C PHE A 2 -9.33 -14.41 -10.70
N LEU A 3 -10.52 -13.91 -10.46
CA LEU A 3 -10.87 -12.51 -10.65
C LEU A 3 -10.37 -11.67 -9.46
N SER A 4 -10.09 -10.37 -9.67
CA SER A 4 -9.90 -9.46 -8.55
C SER A 4 -11.22 -9.29 -7.78
N ARG A 5 -11.16 -8.93 -6.49
CA ARG A 5 -12.35 -8.71 -5.65
C ARG A 5 -13.42 -7.82 -6.35
N ARG A 6 -13.00 -6.74 -7.00
CA ARG A 6 -13.90 -5.86 -7.74
C ARG A 6 -14.54 -6.58 -8.93
N LYS A 7 -13.74 -7.26 -9.75
CA LYS A 7 -14.26 -8.02 -10.90
C LYS A 7 -15.16 -9.17 -10.48
N SER A 8 -14.87 -9.82 -9.34
CA SER A 8 -15.75 -10.84 -8.76
C SER A 8 -17.09 -10.24 -8.37
N SER A 9 -17.11 -9.09 -7.71
CA SER A 9 -18.35 -8.40 -7.34
C SER A 9 -19.15 -8.00 -8.59
N GLU A 10 -18.50 -7.42 -9.59
CA GLU A 10 -19.15 -7.07 -10.88
C GLU A 10 -19.73 -8.29 -11.58
N TYR A 11 -19.01 -9.42 -11.57
CA TYR A 11 -19.49 -10.68 -12.13
C TYR A 11 -20.72 -11.21 -11.39
N ILE A 12 -20.67 -11.24 -10.04
CA ILE A 12 -21.79 -11.73 -9.21
C ILE A 12 -23.03 -10.88 -9.43
N ILE A 13 -22.92 -9.56 -9.48
CA ILE A 13 -24.05 -8.67 -9.75
C ILE A 13 -24.65 -8.94 -11.13
N THR A 14 -23.82 -9.14 -12.14
CA THR A 14 -24.25 -9.29 -13.54
C THR A 14 -24.83 -10.66 -13.81
N TYR A 15 -24.07 -11.72 -13.49
CA TYR A 15 -24.38 -13.10 -13.86
C TYR A 15 -24.87 -13.96 -12.70
N GLY A 16 -24.50 -13.61 -11.46
CA GLY A 16 -24.74 -14.41 -10.28
C GLY A 16 -23.76 -15.57 -10.14
N VAL A 17 -23.81 -16.21 -8.98
CA VAL A 17 -23.19 -17.51 -8.67
C VAL A 17 -24.23 -18.38 -7.98
N ARG A 18 -24.12 -19.71 -8.07
CA ARG A 18 -25.03 -20.57 -7.30
C ARG A 18 -24.38 -20.94 -5.97
N VAL A 19 -25.16 -20.83 -4.89
CA VAL A 19 -24.79 -21.32 -3.57
C VAL A 19 -25.84 -22.41 -3.21
N ASN A 20 -25.39 -23.62 -3.03
CA ASN A 20 -26.26 -24.80 -2.81
C ASN A 20 -27.39 -24.90 -3.88
N GLY A 21 -27.05 -24.62 -5.14
CA GLY A 21 -27.99 -24.62 -6.27
C GLY A 21 -28.85 -23.35 -6.41
N LYS A 22 -28.92 -22.47 -5.43
CA LYS A 22 -29.69 -21.22 -5.48
C LYS A 22 -28.84 -20.12 -6.11
N LEU A 23 -29.41 -19.39 -7.10
CA LEU A 23 -28.72 -18.26 -7.73
C LEU A 23 -28.66 -17.07 -6.79
N ILE A 24 -27.45 -16.58 -6.54
CA ILE A 24 -27.12 -15.40 -5.69
C ILE A 24 -26.50 -14.33 -6.59
N LYS A 25 -26.98 -13.10 -6.48
CA LYS A 25 -26.45 -11.92 -7.18
C LYS A 25 -25.93 -10.82 -6.24
N GLU A 26 -25.97 -11.06 -4.95
CA GLU A 26 -25.50 -10.19 -3.89
C GLU A 26 -24.06 -10.54 -3.52
N PRO A 27 -23.05 -9.70 -3.86
CA PRO A 27 -21.64 -9.96 -3.50
C PRO A 27 -21.35 -9.96 -1.99
N TRP A 28 -22.30 -9.48 -1.19
CA TRP A 28 -22.22 -9.44 0.27
C TRP A 28 -23.01 -10.59 0.95
N HIS A 29 -23.51 -11.54 0.17
CA HIS A 29 -24.16 -12.75 0.70
C HIS A 29 -23.21 -13.48 1.63
N GLU A 30 -23.65 -13.74 2.85
CA GLU A 30 -22.88 -14.48 3.85
C GLU A 30 -22.94 -15.97 3.53
N LEU A 31 -21.82 -16.64 3.70
CA LEU A 31 -21.63 -18.05 3.40
C LEU A 31 -21.31 -18.82 4.68
N ASP A 32 -21.90 -19.97 4.83
CA ASP A 32 -21.56 -20.94 5.86
C ASP A 32 -20.42 -21.88 5.43
N ASP A 33 -19.68 -22.42 6.36
CA ASP A 33 -18.54 -23.32 6.09
C ASP A 33 -18.93 -24.57 5.29
N THR A 34 -20.20 -24.99 5.38
CA THR A 34 -20.77 -26.15 4.69
C THR A 34 -21.24 -25.85 3.27
N ASP A 35 -21.31 -24.57 2.87
CA ASP A 35 -21.83 -24.17 1.58
C ASP A 35 -20.95 -24.64 0.41
N ILE A 36 -21.64 -24.90 -0.71
CA ILE A 36 -20.99 -25.23 -1.98
C ILE A 36 -21.32 -24.13 -2.98
N ILE A 37 -20.27 -23.48 -3.48
CA ILE A 37 -20.36 -22.48 -4.54
C ILE A 37 -20.16 -23.17 -5.89
N GLU A 38 -21.10 -22.97 -6.81
CA GLU A 38 -20.97 -23.37 -8.20
C GLU A 38 -20.66 -22.15 -9.07
N PHE A 39 -19.53 -22.19 -9.74
CA PHE A 39 -19.03 -21.14 -10.61
C PHE A 39 -18.32 -21.77 -11.81
N ASP A 40 -18.74 -21.44 -13.04
CA ASP A 40 -18.11 -21.87 -14.29
C ASP A 40 -17.92 -23.41 -14.33
N ASN A 41 -18.99 -24.17 -14.05
CA ASN A 41 -19.01 -25.63 -13.95
C ASN A 41 -18.04 -26.22 -12.90
N THR A 42 -17.54 -25.38 -11.99
CA THR A 42 -16.67 -25.80 -10.89
C THR A 42 -17.41 -25.70 -9.58
N PHE A 43 -17.35 -26.76 -8.76
CA PHE A 43 -17.91 -26.78 -7.42
C PHE A 43 -16.81 -26.53 -6.39
N ILE A 44 -16.99 -25.55 -5.53
CA ILE A 44 -16.01 -25.12 -4.53
C ILE A 44 -16.68 -25.19 -3.15
N LYS A 45 -16.16 -26.00 -2.25
CA LYS A 45 -16.61 -26.01 -0.86
C LYS A 45 -16.01 -24.81 -0.10
N VAL A 46 -16.83 -24.07 0.65
CA VAL A 46 -16.39 -22.94 1.45
C VAL A 46 -15.34 -23.37 2.47
N SER A 47 -15.51 -24.55 3.11
CA SER A 47 -14.52 -25.13 4.02
C SER A 47 -13.11 -25.29 3.42
N ASP A 48 -13.01 -25.58 2.13
CA ASP A 48 -11.69 -25.74 1.46
C ASP A 48 -11.05 -24.38 1.19
N ILE A 49 -11.85 -23.33 0.92
CA ILE A 49 -11.37 -21.95 0.84
C ILE A 49 -10.83 -21.51 2.20
N ILE A 50 -11.55 -21.78 3.28
CA ILE A 50 -11.16 -21.42 4.65
C ILE A 50 -9.84 -22.10 5.03
N LYS A 51 -9.68 -23.39 4.73
CA LYS A 51 -8.44 -24.13 4.97
C LYS A 51 -7.25 -23.51 4.22
N THR A 52 -7.45 -23.09 2.97
CA THR A 52 -6.38 -22.43 2.18
C THR A 52 -6.05 -21.03 2.67
N GLN A 53 -7.02 -20.33 3.29
CA GLN A 53 -6.80 -19.01 3.89
C GLN A 53 -6.05 -19.05 5.24
N ASN A 54 -5.95 -20.20 5.89
CA ASN A 54 -5.24 -20.33 7.16
C ASN A 54 -3.71 -20.23 7.01
N ASN A 55 -3.16 -20.34 5.82
CA ASN A 55 -1.73 -20.18 5.57
C ASN A 55 -1.39 -18.71 5.22
N LYS A 56 -1.46 -17.84 6.21
CA LYS A 56 -1.14 -16.41 6.06
C LYS A 56 0.37 -16.22 5.97
N VAL A 57 0.78 -15.40 5.01
CA VAL A 57 2.19 -15.05 4.79
C VAL A 57 2.40 -13.55 4.81
N TYR A 58 3.58 -13.15 5.26
CA TYR A 58 3.97 -11.75 5.39
C TYR A 58 5.42 -11.62 4.92
N TYR A 59 5.65 -10.75 3.94
CA TYR A 59 6.98 -10.50 3.37
C TYR A 59 7.26 -9.01 3.41
N LEU A 60 8.50 -8.67 3.72
CA LEU A 60 9.03 -7.32 3.59
C LEU A 60 9.86 -7.25 2.32
N LEU A 61 9.58 -6.28 1.49
CA LEU A 61 10.32 -5.99 0.26
C LEU A 61 10.93 -4.61 0.37
N ASN A 62 12.24 -4.51 0.21
CA ASN A 62 12.90 -3.24 -0.08
C ASN A 62 12.72 -2.91 -1.57
N LYS A 63 11.66 -2.14 -1.88
CA LYS A 63 11.33 -1.77 -3.25
C LYS A 63 12.35 -0.75 -3.79
N PRO A 64 13.10 -1.03 -4.85
CA PRO A 64 13.95 -0.02 -5.49
C PRO A 64 13.14 1.02 -6.26
N LYS A 65 13.75 2.17 -6.59
CA LYS A 65 13.20 3.12 -7.57
C LYS A 65 13.04 2.46 -8.93
N GLY A 66 12.13 2.97 -9.76
CA GLY A 66 11.92 2.47 -11.12
C GLY A 66 11.04 1.22 -11.21
N TYR A 67 10.38 0.84 -10.14
CA TYR A 67 9.41 -0.26 -10.12
C TYR A 67 8.02 0.23 -9.70
N LEU A 68 7.00 -0.16 -10.46
CA LEU A 68 5.61 0.11 -10.14
C LEU A 68 5.09 -0.82 -9.04
N CYS A 69 4.31 -0.30 -8.11
CA CYS A 69 3.53 -1.12 -7.16
C CYS A 69 2.29 -1.70 -7.87
N THR A 70 2.51 -2.65 -8.75
CA THR A 70 1.50 -3.47 -9.44
C THR A 70 2.10 -4.81 -9.79
N PHE A 71 1.26 -5.83 -10.02
CA PHE A 71 1.68 -7.15 -10.51
C PHE A 71 1.59 -7.26 -12.03
N LYS A 72 0.92 -6.32 -12.70
CA LYS A 72 0.80 -6.30 -14.16
C LYS A 72 0.83 -4.85 -14.65
N ASP A 73 1.57 -4.62 -15.72
CA ASP A 73 1.61 -3.34 -16.42
C ASP A 73 1.46 -3.56 -17.93
N GLU A 74 0.57 -2.81 -18.54
CA GLU A 74 0.25 -2.94 -19.98
C GLU A 74 1.30 -2.27 -20.87
N TYR A 75 2.12 -1.40 -20.29
CA TYR A 75 3.16 -0.64 -21.00
C TYR A 75 4.56 -1.27 -20.87
N GLY A 76 4.68 -2.46 -20.28
CA GLY A 76 5.95 -3.18 -20.14
C GLY A 76 6.94 -2.55 -19.15
N ARG A 77 6.50 -1.65 -18.28
CA ARG A 77 7.36 -1.06 -17.24
C ARG A 77 7.62 -2.10 -16.13
N LYS A 78 8.78 -2.00 -15.51
CA LYS A 78 9.15 -2.86 -14.37
C LYS A 78 8.14 -2.74 -13.21
N THR A 79 7.76 -3.85 -12.66
CA THR A 79 6.77 -3.96 -11.58
C THR A 79 7.34 -4.69 -10.38
N ILE A 80 6.68 -4.64 -9.23
CA ILE A 80 7.08 -5.44 -8.07
C ILE A 80 7.00 -6.95 -8.34
N ASP A 81 6.19 -7.40 -9.30
CA ASP A 81 6.15 -8.79 -9.72
C ASP A 81 7.51 -9.28 -10.23
N ASP A 82 8.23 -8.45 -10.99
CA ASP A 82 9.57 -8.76 -11.50
C ASP A 82 10.60 -9.02 -10.38
N LEU A 83 10.36 -8.48 -9.18
CA LEU A 83 11.23 -8.66 -8.02
C LEU A 83 10.92 -9.93 -7.23
N ILE A 84 9.68 -10.42 -7.27
CA ILE A 84 9.21 -11.46 -6.34
C ILE A 84 8.75 -12.76 -7.01
N ARG A 85 8.38 -12.79 -8.29
CA ARG A 85 7.77 -13.95 -8.97
C ARG A 85 8.56 -15.26 -8.89
N ASN A 86 9.90 -15.17 -8.78
CA ASN A 86 10.77 -16.33 -8.64
C ASN A 86 11.16 -16.63 -7.18
N LYS A 87 10.70 -15.82 -6.21
CA LYS A 87 11.07 -15.91 -4.80
C LYS A 87 9.88 -16.27 -3.91
N ILE A 88 8.69 -15.82 -4.27
CA ILE A 88 7.46 -16.01 -3.50
C ILE A 88 6.53 -16.88 -4.35
N LYS A 89 6.08 -18.00 -3.78
CA LYS A 89 5.15 -18.95 -4.45
C LYS A 89 3.71 -18.61 -4.15
N GLU A 90 3.46 -18.02 -3.00
CA GLU A 90 2.14 -17.66 -2.54
C GLU A 90 1.60 -16.45 -3.30
N LYS A 91 0.29 -16.43 -3.52
CA LYS A 91 -0.39 -15.26 -4.05
C LYS A 91 -0.47 -14.20 -2.96
N VAL A 92 0.25 -13.11 -3.13
CA VAL A 92 0.28 -11.98 -2.22
C VAL A 92 -0.20 -10.70 -2.90
N PHE A 93 -0.57 -9.71 -2.11
CA PHE A 93 -0.79 -8.35 -2.55
C PHE A 93 0.00 -7.37 -1.69
N TYR A 94 0.23 -6.18 -2.17
CA TYR A 94 0.99 -5.15 -1.48
C TYR A 94 0.10 -4.33 -0.53
N VAL A 95 0.64 -4.00 0.64
CA VAL A 95 -0.02 -3.19 1.66
C VAL A 95 0.39 -1.73 1.50
N GLY A 96 -0.51 -0.94 0.94
CA GLY A 96 -0.20 0.42 0.51
C GLY A 96 0.70 0.44 -0.73
N ARG A 97 1.14 1.63 -1.11
CA ARG A 97 1.97 1.80 -2.31
C ARG A 97 3.14 2.73 -2.03
N LEU A 98 4.20 2.55 -2.81
CA LEU A 98 5.25 3.53 -3.05
C LEU A 98 5.16 4.00 -4.51
N ASP A 99 5.45 5.25 -4.76
CA ASP A 99 5.49 5.78 -6.12
C ASP A 99 6.63 5.11 -6.92
N TYR A 100 6.58 5.22 -8.25
CA TYR A 100 7.59 4.68 -9.17
C TYR A 100 9.01 5.17 -8.83
N ASP A 101 9.13 6.46 -8.52
CA ASP A 101 10.35 7.16 -8.18
C ASP A 101 10.70 7.16 -6.67
N SER A 102 9.99 6.37 -5.88
CA SER A 102 10.23 6.19 -4.45
C SER A 102 10.71 4.78 -4.15
N SER A 103 11.52 4.64 -3.10
CA SER A 103 12.08 3.36 -2.64
C SER A 103 11.69 3.03 -1.20
N GLY A 104 12.10 1.87 -0.74
CA GLY A 104 12.02 1.47 0.65
C GLY A 104 11.02 0.36 0.95
N ILE A 105 10.72 0.20 2.22
CA ILE A 105 9.96 -0.93 2.75
C ILE A 105 8.53 -0.99 2.22
N LEU A 106 8.15 -2.14 1.70
CA LEU A 106 6.81 -2.48 1.21
C LEU A 106 6.42 -3.84 1.76
N LEU A 107 5.31 -3.91 2.49
CA LEU A 107 4.76 -5.15 3.00
C LEU A 107 3.93 -5.84 1.92
N LEU A 108 4.13 -7.15 1.77
CA LEU A 108 3.34 -8.03 0.92
C LEU A 108 2.70 -9.11 1.80
N THR A 109 1.44 -9.45 1.55
CA THR A 109 0.71 -10.47 2.32
C THR A 109 -0.47 -11.02 1.52
N ASN A 110 -1.00 -12.16 1.95
CA ASN A 110 -2.30 -12.67 1.53
C ASN A 110 -3.40 -12.43 2.59
N ASP A 111 -3.05 -11.78 3.72
CA ASP A 111 -4.01 -11.44 4.78
C ASP A 111 -4.69 -10.10 4.53
N GLY A 112 -5.90 -10.15 3.96
CA GLY A 112 -6.68 -8.95 3.65
C GLY A 112 -7.15 -8.18 4.90
N MET A 113 -7.44 -8.87 6.00
CA MET A 113 -7.88 -8.24 7.25
C MET A 113 -6.73 -7.44 7.87
N PHE A 114 -5.54 -8.04 7.93
CA PHE A 114 -4.35 -7.39 8.44
C PHE A 114 -3.93 -6.20 7.58
N ALA A 115 -3.94 -6.37 6.25
CA ALA A 115 -3.65 -5.26 5.33
C ALA A 115 -4.63 -4.08 5.50
N ASN A 116 -5.92 -4.38 5.64
CA ASN A 116 -6.94 -3.37 5.88
C ASN A 116 -6.71 -2.66 7.23
N PHE A 117 -6.37 -3.40 8.29
CA PHE A 117 -6.00 -2.82 9.59
C PHE A 117 -4.84 -1.81 9.44
N LEU A 118 -3.77 -2.19 8.74
CA LEU A 118 -2.59 -1.33 8.55
C LEU A 118 -2.86 -0.08 7.70
N LEU A 119 -3.84 -0.14 6.81
CA LEU A 119 -4.15 0.95 5.88
C LEU A 119 -5.22 1.92 6.38
N ARG A 120 -6.02 1.53 7.35
CA ARG A 120 -7.07 2.39 7.92
C ARG A 120 -6.45 3.57 8.66
N PRO A 121 -6.87 4.81 8.33
CA PRO A 121 -6.35 6.03 8.99
C PRO A 121 -6.56 6.03 10.51
N GLU A 122 -7.66 5.43 10.98
CA GLU A 122 -8.05 5.36 12.39
C GLU A 122 -7.00 4.62 13.24
N ASN A 123 -6.28 3.68 12.64
CA ASN A 123 -5.24 2.91 13.34
C ASN A 123 -3.90 3.64 13.45
N ASN A 124 -3.78 4.83 12.86
CA ASN A 124 -2.63 5.72 13.00
C ASN A 124 -1.26 5.04 12.77
N ILE A 125 -1.19 4.08 11.85
CA ILE A 125 0.04 3.35 11.56
C ILE A 125 1.08 4.29 10.96
N SER A 126 2.16 4.52 11.71
CA SER A 126 3.21 5.46 11.34
C SER A 126 4.03 4.97 10.14
N LYS A 127 4.44 5.91 9.32
CA LYS A 127 5.33 5.70 8.17
C LYS A 127 6.46 6.71 8.26
N VAL A 128 7.70 6.24 8.30
CA VAL A 128 8.89 7.09 8.42
C VAL A 128 9.63 7.09 7.09
N TYR A 129 9.96 8.28 6.63
CA TYR A 129 10.64 8.48 5.36
C TYR A 129 11.92 9.29 5.55
N ASN A 130 13.00 8.87 4.90
CA ASN A 130 14.14 9.72 4.62
C ASN A 130 13.89 10.43 3.27
N VAL A 131 14.03 11.74 3.27
CA VAL A 131 13.70 12.61 2.15
C VAL A 131 14.86 13.53 1.87
N LEU A 132 15.51 13.37 0.73
CA LEU A 132 16.49 14.34 0.25
C LEU A 132 15.73 15.44 -0.51
N ILE A 133 15.89 16.69 -0.13
CA ILE A 133 15.24 17.84 -0.76
C ILE A 133 16.28 18.83 -1.28
N ASN A 134 15.92 19.60 -2.32
CA ASN A 134 16.69 20.77 -2.71
C ASN A 134 16.47 21.88 -1.66
N GLY A 135 17.56 22.43 -1.13
CA GLY A 135 17.51 23.46 -0.11
C GLY A 135 17.46 22.92 1.33
N ILE A 136 17.38 23.84 2.27
CA ILE A 136 17.43 23.57 3.73
C ILE A 136 16.16 24.14 4.35
N LEU A 137 15.38 23.29 5.02
CA LEU A 137 14.18 23.76 5.73
C LEU A 137 14.54 24.76 6.82
N SER A 138 13.82 25.88 6.83
CA SER A 138 13.83 26.81 7.96
C SER A 138 13.06 26.24 9.15
N GLN A 139 13.30 26.80 10.35
CA GLN A 139 12.49 26.45 11.52
C GLN A 139 10.98 26.70 11.31
N LYS A 140 10.64 27.75 10.55
CA LYS A 140 9.25 28.08 10.19
C LYS A 140 8.63 27.01 9.30
N ASP A 141 9.40 26.42 8.38
CA ASP A 141 8.91 25.35 7.50
C ASP A 141 8.69 24.04 8.28
N ILE A 142 9.59 23.73 9.22
CA ILE A 142 9.42 22.59 10.13
C ILE A 142 8.12 22.74 10.93
N LEU A 143 7.88 23.91 11.52
CA LEU A 143 6.66 24.19 12.28
C LEU A 143 5.40 24.06 11.41
N LYS A 144 5.43 24.50 10.15
CA LYS A 144 4.30 24.31 9.23
C LYS A 144 4.01 22.83 9.02
N LEU A 145 5.01 21.99 8.75
CA LEU A 145 4.83 20.55 8.59
C LEU A 145 4.30 19.88 9.86
N GLN A 146 4.78 20.32 11.02
CA GLN A 146 4.33 19.82 12.32
C GLN A 146 2.87 20.18 12.65
N ASN A 147 2.35 21.28 12.10
CA ASN A 147 0.96 21.72 12.26
C ASN A 147 0.03 21.23 11.12
N GLY A 148 0.59 20.54 10.14
CA GLY A 148 -0.10 20.17 8.93
C GLY A 148 -0.17 21.30 7.90
N VAL A 149 0.04 20.98 6.65
CA VAL A 149 0.06 21.89 5.51
C VAL A 149 -1.06 21.61 4.54
N LEU A 150 -1.53 22.64 3.85
CA LEU A 150 -2.47 22.48 2.76
C LEU A 150 -1.72 21.98 1.53
N ILE A 151 -2.17 20.86 0.97
CA ILE A 151 -1.63 20.26 -0.26
C ILE A 151 -2.71 20.13 -1.32
N GLU A 152 -2.31 20.10 -2.59
CA GLU A 152 -3.24 19.83 -3.70
C GLU A 152 -3.78 18.38 -3.64
N PRO A 153 -5.06 18.17 -3.98
CA PRO A 153 -6.10 19.13 -4.36
C PRO A 153 -6.97 19.65 -3.19
N GLY A 154 -6.42 20.52 -2.34
CA GLY A 154 -7.20 21.16 -1.27
C GLY A 154 -7.33 20.37 0.03
N TYR A 155 -6.37 19.48 0.30
CA TYR A 155 -6.34 18.66 1.52
C TYR A 155 -5.33 19.22 2.53
N LYS A 156 -5.76 19.44 3.78
CA LYS A 156 -4.86 19.76 4.90
C LYS A 156 -4.35 18.45 5.51
N THR A 157 -3.03 18.27 5.52
CA THR A 157 -2.39 17.07 6.09
C THR A 157 -2.54 17.03 7.61
N LEU A 158 -2.48 15.82 8.17
CA LEU A 158 -2.26 15.68 9.60
C LEU A 158 -0.88 16.20 10.00
N PRO A 159 -0.66 16.53 11.30
CA PRO A 159 0.64 16.85 11.85
C PRO A 159 1.69 15.81 11.51
N ALA A 160 2.88 16.24 11.07
CA ALA A 160 4.01 15.38 10.79
C ALA A 160 5.15 15.60 11.80
N LYS A 161 5.90 14.54 12.17
CA LYS A 161 7.17 14.73 12.88
C LYS A 161 8.27 14.94 11.85
N VAL A 162 9.10 15.97 12.04
CA VAL A 162 10.17 16.30 11.09
C VAL A 162 11.47 16.51 11.83
N LYS A 163 12.56 15.93 11.31
CA LYS A 163 13.93 16.12 11.77
C LYS A 163 14.84 16.40 10.59
N ILE A 164 15.77 17.33 10.68
CA ILE A 164 16.87 17.45 9.74
C ILE A 164 17.95 16.47 10.20
N LEU A 165 18.30 15.51 9.33
CA LEU A 165 19.35 14.54 9.61
C LEU A 165 20.72 15.07 9.18
N GLN A 166 20.79 15.72 8.00
CA GLN A 166 22.03 16.25 7.45
C GLN A 166 21.73 17.46 6.55
N LYS A 167 22.63 18.43 6.58
CA LYS A 167 22.62 19.59 5.69
C LYS A 167 23.81 19.51 4.75
N TYR A 168 23.58 19.87 3.49
CA TYR A 168 24.56 20.03 2.43
C TYR A 168 24.48 21.46 1.92
N ASP A 169 25.35 21.88 1.01
CA ASP A 169 25.37 23.27 0.50
C ASP A 169 24.03 23.73 -0.07
N ASN A 170 23.42 22.91 -0.94
CA ASN A 170 22.18 23.25 -1.66
C ASN A 170 21.06 22.19 -1.46
N SER A 171 21.18 21.33 -0.47
CA SER A 171 20.20 20.28 -0.18
C SER A 171 20.21 19.90 1.29
N SER A 172 19.21 19.17 1.72
CA SER A 172 19.20 18.55 3.05
C SER A 172 18.50 17.22 3.05
N LEU A 173 19.02 16.31 3.87
CA LEU A 173 18.36 15.05 4.18
C LEU A 173 17.51 15.26 5.43
N ILE A 174 16.23 15.06 5.29
CA ILE A 174 15.27 15.17 6.39
C ILE A 174 14.59 13.84 6.65
N GLN A 175 14.12 13.62 7.85
CA GLN A 175 13.26 12.51 8.21
C GLN A 175 11.87 13.04 8.50
N ILE A 176 10.86 12.48 7.83
CA ILE A 176 9.44 12.82 8.03
C ILE A 176 8.68 11.58 8.47
N THR A 177 7.90 11.70 9.56
CA THR A 177 6.97 10.68 10.02
C THR A 177 5.54 11.18 9.85
N ILE A 178 4.72 10.38 9.18
CA ILE A 178 3.28 10.63 8.98
C ILE A 178 2.48 9.39 9.40
N SER A 179 1.22 9.58 9.82
CA SER A 179 0.28 8.50 10.16
C SER A 179 -0.77 8.23 9.07
N GLU A 180 -0.77 9.01 8.03
CA GLU A 180 -1.68 8.89 6.86
C GLU A 180 -0.91 8.52 5.59
N GLY A 181 -1.57 8.46 4.42
CA GLY A 181 -0.91 8.04 3.18
C GLY A 181 -1.66 8.44 1.92
N LYS A 182 -1.87 9.74 1.71
CA LYS A 182 -2.46 10.26 0.46
C LYS A 182 -1.47 10.10 -0.70
N LYS A 183 -2.00 10.05 -1.93
CA LYS A 183 -1.18 9.96 -3.13
C LYS A 183 -0.14 11.09 -3.19
N ARG A 184 1.16 10.71 -3.30
CA ARG A 184 2.31 11.65 -3.38
C ARG A 184 2.38 12.67 -2.24
N GLN A 185 1.81 12.36 -1.08
CA GLN A 185 1.62 13.31 0.03
C GLN A 185 2.88 14.05 0.41
N ILE A 186 3.98 13.35 0.72
CA ILE A 186 5.25 13.99 1.14
C ILE A 186 5.77 14.93 0.05
N LYS A 187 5.65 14.55 -1.23
CA LYS A 187 6.08 15.40 -2.34
C LYS A 187 5.29 16.70 -2.42
N TYR A 188 3.97 16.62 -2.21
CA TYR A 188 3.12 17.81 -2.16
C TYR A 188 3.39 18.65 -0.89
N MET A 189 3.64 18.03 0.26
CA MET A 189 4.01 18.73 1.49
C MET A 189 5.29 19.55 1.30
N ILE A 190 6.33 18.95 0.73
CA ILE A 190 7.60 19.63 0.44
C ILE A 190 7.42 20.73 -0.61
N ARG A 191 6.65 20.45 -1.67
CA ARG A 191 6.34 21.42 -2.72
C ARG A 191 5.57 22.63 -2.21
N SER A 192 4.64 22.47 -1.27
CA SER A 192 3.86 23.57 -0.67
C SER A 192 4.72 24.56 0.12
N LEU A 193 5.94 24.15 0.49
CA LEU A 193 6.94 25.00 1.14
C LEU A 193 7.94 25.63 0.14
N GLY A 194 7.81 25.35 -1.16
CA GLY A 194 8.70 25.86 -2.20
C GLY A 194 9.92 24.98 -2.50
N TYR A 195 9.99 23.78 -1.93
CA TYR A 195 11.08 22.82 -2.17
C TYR A 195 10.66 21.68 -3.09
N GLN A 196 11.64 20.90 -3.56
CA GLN A 196 11.43 19.69 -4.36
C GLN A 196 12.08 18.48 -3.69
N VAL A 197 11.42 17.35 -3.79
CA VAL A 197 11.96 16.06 -3.35
C VAL A 197 12.88 15.52 -4.44
N ILE A 198 14.15 15.29 -4.10
CA ILE A 198 15.16 14.64 -4.94
C ILE A 198 15.06 13.13 -4.76
N GLU A 199 15.00 12.68 -3.50
CA GLU A 199 14.88 11.27 -3.13
C GLU A 199 13.88 11.06 -2.02
N LEU A 200 13.14 9.94 -2.10
CA LEU A 200 12.15 9.54 -1.10
C LEU A 200 12.28 8.05 -0.82
N THR A 201 12.69 7.71 0.38
CA THR A 201 12.84 6.32 0.83
C THR A 201 12.01 6.09 2.08
N ARG A 202 11.07 5.15 2.04
CA ARG A 202 10.34 4.72 3.26
C ARG A 202 11.21 3.76 4.05
N ILE A 203 11.70 4.22 5.20
CA ILE A 203 12.60 3.44 6.07
C ILE A 203 11.85 2.65 7.15
N LYS A 204 10.59 3.05 7.47
CA LYS A 204 9.77 2.34 8.46
C LYS A 204 8.30 2.35 8.07
N PHE A 205 7.62 1.23 8.30
CA PHE A 205 6.18 1.08 8.15
C PHE A 205 5.62 0.33 9.37
N GLY A 206 4.88 1.02 10.24
CA GLY A 206 4.45 0.47 11.52
C GLY A 206 5.65 0.00 12.36
N PRO A 207 5.68 -1.27 12.80
CA PRO A 207 6.80 -1.81 13.57
C PRO A 207 8.05 -2.12 12.73
N TRP A 208 7.90 -2.39 11.43
CA TRP A 208 8.99 -2.88 10.56
C TRP A 208 9.93 -1.77 10.12
N ASN A 209 11.23 -2.08 10.12
CA ASN A 209 12.31 -1.20 9.69
C ASN A 209 12.98 -1.75 8.42
N ILE A 210 13.54 -0.88 7.58
CA ILE A 210 14.24 -1.25 6.35
C ILE A 210 15.49 -2.09 6.62
N ASP A 211 16.08 -1.97 7.79
CA ASP A 211 17.26 -2.75 8.21
C ASP A 211 16.92 -4.24 8.45
N GLU A 212 15.64 -4.62 8.44
CA GLU A 212 15.15 -5.99 8.58
C GLU A 212 14.99 -6.72 7.23
N VAL A 213 15.35 -6.07 6.10
CA VAL A 213 15.06 -6.56 4.74
C VAL A 213 16.33 -6.82 3.93
#